data_4713ceb6b93b76af9b7bb43684c7c16c
#
_entry.id   4713ceb6b93b76af9b7bb43684c7c16c
#
_cell.length_a   1.000
_cell.length_b   1.000
_cell.length_c   1.000
_cell.angle_alpha   90.00
_cell.angle_beta   90.00
_cell.angle_gamma   90.00
#
_symmetry.space_group_name_H-M   'P 1'
#
loop_
_entity.id
_entity.type
_entity.pdbx_description
1 polymer ?
#
loop_
_entity_poly.entity_id
_entity_poly.type
_entity_poly.pdbx_seq_one_letter_code
_entity_poly.pdbx_strand_id
1 'polypeptide(L)'
;MIPKTMHAVQLTGHGGLDMLSYRTDVPVPVPAFDEVLIRVTAAGVNNTDINTRIGWYSKSVTADTNLGGSSGIIDLNGDDASWAGVPLVFPRIQGADVSGHIVAVGKNVDPTRIGERILARTMMQDPKNSVPFYCWTMGSECDGGFAQYCKTKSSEAFAINSAWSDIELASIPCAYSTAENMLNRVDLGAERVLITGASGGVGLAAVQLAKRRGCQVIAQVAASKANAVMAAGASRIIHRNDNPAEILGIDAVDVVVDLVAGPSWPNLLDIIARGGRYVTAGAIAGPIVELDVRTLYLKDLTLLGATYQDKACFQNLISYIE
;
A
#
# COMPACT_ATOMS: atom_id res chain seq x y z
N MET A 1 -8.17 -29.85 -11.99
CA MET A 1 -9.40 -29.34 -12.65
C MET A 1 -9.84 -28.09 -11.88
N ILE A 2 -10.15 -26.99 -12.58
CA ILE A 2 -10.66 -25.77 -11.97
C ILE A 2 -12.14 -25.97 -11.64
N PRO A 3 -12.59 -25.71 -10.38
CA PRO A 3 -14.00 -25.85 -10.01
C PRO A 3 -14.86 -24.74 -10.66
N LYS A 4 -16.18 -24.94 -10.68
CA LYS A 4 -17.11 -23.90 -11.17
C LYS A 4 -17.33 -22.77 -10.17
N THR A 5 -17.25 -23.08 -8.88
CA THR A 5 -17.44 -22.14 -7.77
C THR A 5 -16.25 -22.21 -6.82
N MET A 6 -16.05 -21.14 -6.05
CA MET A 6 -14.98 -20.99 -5.09
C MET A 6 -15.48 -20.40 -3.77
N HIS A 7 -14.64 -20.52 -2.75
CA HIS A 7 -14.80 -19.80 -1.51
C HIS A 7 -14.21 -18.40 -1.64
N ALA A 8 -14.90 -17.40 -1.14
CA ALA A 8 -14.44 -16.01 -1.10
C ALA A 8 -15.08 -15.25 0.07
N VAL A 9 -14.43 -14.17 0.49
CA VAL A 9 -15.00 -13.16 1.37
C VAL A 9 -15.43 -11.97 0.51
N GLN A 10 -16.72 -11.69 0.50
CA GLN A 10 -17.31 -10.57 -0.24
C GLN A 10 -17.65 -9.42 0.70
N LEU A 11 -17.20 -8.22 0.38
CA LEU A 11 -17.66 -6.98 0.97
C LEU A 11 -18.98 -6.60 0.29
N THR A 12 -20.05 -6.46 1.06
CA THR A 12 -21.41 -6.22 0.56
C THR A 12 -21.85 -4.75 0.63
N GLY A 13 -21.08 -3.91 1.32
CA GLY A 13 -21.29 -2.48 1.49
C GLY A 13 -20.18 -1.89 2.34
N HIS A 14 -20.07 -0.57 2.40
CA HIS A 14 -19.22 0.05 3.41
C HIS A 14 -19.81 -0.15 4.81
N GLY A 15 -18.96 -0.35 5.83
CA GLY A 15 -19.43 -0.50 7.19
C GLY A 15 -18.53 -1.33 8.09
N GLY A 16 -19.14 -1.99 9.07
CA GLY A 16 -18.48 -2.84 10.05
C GLY A 16 -18.08 -4.21 9.50
N LEU A 17 -17.71 -5.11 10.42
CA LEU A 17 -17.32 -6.48 10.06
C LEU A 17 -18.51 -7.30 9.53
N ASP A 18 -19.72 -6.91 9.85
CA ASP A 18 -20.99 -7.46 9.35
C ASP A 18 -21.17 -7.29 7.83
N MET A 19 -20.45 -6.36 7.22
CA MET A 19 -20.42 -6.21 5.76
C MET A 19 -19.56 -7.26 5.06
N LEU A 20 -18.79 -8.07 5.79
CA LEU A 20 -17.99 -9.16 5.23
C LEU A 20 -18.79 -10.46 5.21
N SER A 21 -19.11 -10.95 4.03
CA SER A 21 -19.85 -12.21 3.82
C SER A 21 -18.94 -13.31 3.31
N TYR A 22 -18.75 -14.37 4.11
CA TYR A 22 -18.06 -15.59 3.63
C TYR A 22 -19.00 -16.42 2.77
N ARG A 23 -18.60 -16.67 1.52
CA ARG A 23 -19.38 -17.40 0.52
C ARG A 23 -18.60 -18.62 0.01
N THR A 24 -19.31 -19.68 -0.30
CA THR A 24 -18.74 -20.96 -0.84
C THR A 24 -19.18 -21.25 -2.28
N ASP A 25 -19.99 -20.39 -2.83
CA ASP A 25 -20.69 -20.56 -4.10
C ASP A 25 -20.39 -19.45 -5.13
N VAL A 26 -19.34 -18.66 -4.88
CA VAL A 26 -18.92 -17.58 -5.79
C VAL A 26 -18.38 -18.20 -7.09
N PRO A 27 -18.84 -17.78 -8.28
CA PRO A 27 -18.30 -18.28 -9.53
C PRO A 27 -16.78 -18.02 -9.64
N VAL A 28 -16.02 -19.04 -10.08
CA VAL A 28 -14.60 -18.84 -10.41
C VAL A 28 -14.52 -17.94 -11.65
N PRO A 29 -13.75 -16.84 -11.62
CA PRO A 29 -13.67 -15.94 -12.74
C PRO A 29 -12.99 -16.60 -13.95
N VAL A 30 -13.46 -16.25 -15.14
CA VAL A 30 -12.84 -16.68 -16.41
C VAL A 30 -11.86 -15.56 -16.84
N PRO A 31 -10.59 -15.90 -17.13
CA PRO A 31 -9.64 -14.90 -17.60
C PRO A 31 -10.05 -14.36 -18.98
N ALA A 32 -10.03 -13.05 -19.14
CA ALA A 32 -10.24 -12.40 -20.42
C ALA A 32 -9.04 -12.62 -21.36
N PHE A 33 -9.07 -12.02 -22.54
CA PHE A 33 -8.13 -12.26 -23.64
C PHE A 33 -6.64 -12.11 -23.27
N ASP A 34 -6.31 -11.12 -22.42
CA ASP A 34 -4.97 -10.78 -21.96
C ASP A 34 -4.75 -11.04 -20.46
N GLU A 35 -5.67 -11.78 -19.81
CA GLU A 35 -5.63 -12.06 -18.38
C GLU A 35 -5.12 -13.45 -18.06
N VAL A 36 -4.72 -13.64 -16.82
CA VAL A 36 -4.42 -14.93 -16.19
C VAL A 36 -5.36 -15.19 -15.03
N LEU A 37 -5.73 -16.47 -14.83
CA LEU A 37 -6.41 -16.95 -13.63
C LEU A 37 -5.36 -17.47 -12.65
N ILE A 38 -5.38 -16.95 -11.45
CA ILE A 38 -4.47 -17.28 -10.37
C ILE A 38 -5.20 -18.11 -9.33
N ARG A 39 -4.66 -19.28 -8.97
CA ARG A 39 -5.02 -19.96 -7.75
C ARG A 39 -4.25 -19.29 -6.61
N VAL A 40 -4.95 -18.59 -5.74
CA VAL A 40 -4.37 -17.87 -4.61
C VAL A 40 -3.88 -18.87 -3.57
N THR A 41 -2.62 -18.73 -3.17
CA THR A 41 -1.99 -19.54 -2.11
C THR A 41 -1.89 -18.78 -0.80
N ALA A 42 -1.71 -17.47 -0.88
CA ALA A 42 -1.74 -16.57 0.26
C ALA A 42 -2.17 -15.15 -0.16
N ALA A 43 -2.82 -14.45 0.75
CA ALA A 43 -3.21 -13.04 0.60
C ALA A 43 -2.98 -12.31 1.93
N GLY A 44 -2.28 -11.19 1.87
CA GLY A 44 -2.05 -10.32 3.04
C GLY A 44 -3.26 -9.43 3.33
N VAL A 45 -3.40 -9.03 4.59
CA VAL A 45 -4.38 -8.01 5.02
C VAL A 45 -3.65 -6.70 5.25
N ASN A 46 -4.11 -5.65 4.60
CA ASN A 46 -3.53 -4.31 4.68
C ASN A 46 -4.52 -3.29 5.27
N ASN A 47 -4.01 -2.14 5.72
CA ASN A 47 -4.87 -1.04 6.13
C ASN A 47 -5.80 -0.58 5.00
N THR A 48 -5.38 -0.71 3.74
CA THR A 48 -6.24 -0.37 2.60
C THR A 48 -7.49 -1.23 2.52
N ASP A 49 -7.43 -2.52 2.88
CA ASP A 49 -8.61 -3.39 2.92
C ASP A 49 -9.60 -2.92 4.00
N ILE A 50 -9.08 -2.52 5.16
CA ILE A 50 -9.89 -1.97 6.26
C ILE A 50 -10.48 -0.62 5.86
N ASN A 51 -9.65 0.28 5.34
CA ASN A 51 -10.06 1.63 4.93
C ASN A 51 -11.11 1.60 3.81
N THR A 52 -10.95 0.69 2.85
CA THR A 52 -11.96 0.47 1.79
C THR A 52 -13.28 -0.05 2.38
N ARG A 53 -13.22 -1.01 3.32
CA ARG A 53 -14.41 -1.54 3.96
C ARG A 53 -15.16 -0.46 4.73
N ILE A 54 -14.48 0.34 5.56
CA ILE A 54 -15.13 1.39 6.35
C ILE A 54 -15.45 2.66 5.55
N GLY A 55 -14.99 2.77 4.28
CA GLY A 55 -15.21 3.93 3.43
C GLY A 55 -14.33 5.14 3.76
N TRP A 56 -13.18 4.93 4.41
CA TRP A 56 -12.31 6.01 4.91
C TRP A 56 -11.76 6.92 3.80
N TYR A 57 -11.69 6.45 2.56
CA TYR A 57 -11.17 7.25 1.43
C TYR A 57 -12.12 8.35 0.98
N SER A 58 -13.39 8.35 1.43
CA SER A 58 -14.32 9.45 1.15
C SER A 58 -13.81 10.78 1.72
N LYS A 59 -13.92 11.84 0.94
CA LYS A 59 -13.57 13.21 1.36
C LYS A 59 -14.44 13.73 2.50
N SER A 60 -15.59 13.12 2.75
CA SER A 60 -16.42 13.41 3.91
C SER A 60 -15.79 12.96 5.24
N VAL A 61 -14.82 12.05 5.20
CA VAL A 61 -14.11 11.52 6.38
C VAL A 61 -12.86 12.34 6.64
N THR A 62 -12.83 13.07 7.75
CA THR A 62 -11.70 13.93 8.16
C THR A 62 -10.96 13.41 9.40
N ALA A 63 -11.46 12.33 10.00
CA ALA A 63 -10.88 11.71 11.20
C ALA A 63 -9.80 10.69 10.86
N ASP A 64 -9.13 10.19 11.90
CA ASP A 64 -8.12 9.14 11.80
C ASP A 64 -8.70 7.78 11.34
N THR A 65 -7.84 6.85 10.97
CA THR A 65 -8.27 5.53 10.46
C THR A 65 -8.81 4.59 11.54
N ASN A 66 -8.70 4.93 12.82
CA ASN A 66 -9.30 4.13 13.90
C ASN A 66 -10.82 4.40 14.02
N LEU A 67 -11.28 5.56 13.51
CA LEU A 67 -12.71 5.83 13.43
C LEU A 67 -13.38 4.79 12.52
N GLY A 68 -14.40 4.17 13.01
CA GLY A 68 -15.15 3.15 12.27
C GLY A 68 -14.60 1.71 12.39
N GLY A 69 -13.38 1.49 12.79
CA GLY A 69 -12.77 0.20 13.13
C GLY A 69 -13.57 -1.07 12.79
N SER A 70 -14.19 -1.71 13.78
CA SER A 70 -15.07 -2.88 13.61
C SER A 70 -16.51 -2.53 13.25
N SER A 71 -16.97 -1.29 13.52
CA SER A 71 -18.38 -0.88 13.40
C SER A 71 -18.72 -0.12 12.11
N GLY A 72 -17.71 0.33 11.36
CA GLY A 72 -17.90 1.21 10.20
C GLY A 72 -18.00 2.69 10.59
N ILE A 73 -18.04 3.57 9.59
CA ILE A 73 -18.21 5.02 9.76
C ILE A 73 -19.69 5.35 9.61
N ILE A 74 -20.24 6.08 10.58
CA ILE A 74 -21.64 6.53 10.58
C ILE A 74 -21.78 7.71 9.60
N ASP A 75 -22.90 7.76 8.87
CA ASP A 75 -23.24 8.82 7.90
C ASP A 75 -22.19 9.00 6.77
N LEU A 76 -21.57 7.91 6.37
CA LEU A 76 -20.61 7.91 5.26
C LEU A 76 -21.29 8.31 3.95
N ASN A 77 -20.74 9.31 3.25
CA ASN A 77 -20.99 9.47 1.82
C ASN A 77 -20.08 8.47 1.05
N GLY A 78 -20.69 7.46 0.42
CA GLY A 78 -19.96 6.42 -0.33
C GLY A 78 -19.60 6.77 -1.77
N ASP A 79 -19.99 7.96 -2.26
CA ASP A 79 -19.88 8.33 -3.68
C ASP A 79 -18.41 8.47 -4.17
N ASP A 80 -17.48 8.66 -3.25
CA ASP A 80 -16.06 8.83 -3.54
C ASP A 80 -15.15 7.92 -2.67
N ALA A 81 -15.70 6.86 -2.06
CA ALA A 81 -15.03 6.06 -1.04
C ALA A 81 -14.12 4.95 -1.57
N SER A 82 -13.71 4.98 -2.85
CA SER A 82 -12.70 4.08 -3.44
C SER A 82 -11.37 4.80 -3.67
N TRP A 83 -10.33 4.04 -4.04
CA TRP A 83 -9.04 4.61 -4.44
C TRP A 83 -9.13 5.51 -5.66
N ALA A 84 -10.03 5.20 -6.59
CA ALA A 84 -10.27 6.03 -7.78
C ALA A 84 -11.13 7.28 -7.49
N GLY A 85 -11.62 7.46 -6.26
CA GLY A 85 -12.50 8.57 -5.90
C GLY A 85 -13.89 8.48 -6.53
N VAL A 86 -14.38 7.26 -6.74
CA VAL A 86 -15.71 6.94 -7.28
C VAL A 86 -16.42 5.94 -6.37
N PRO A 87 -17.74 5.74 -6.52
CA PRO A 87 -18.45 4.71 -5.74
C PRO A 87 -17.86 3.32 -5.94
N LEU A 88 -17.70 2.58 -4.86
CA LEU A 88 -17.30 1.18 -4.92
C LEU A 88 -18.48 0.31 -5.40
N VAL A 89 -18.20 -0.62 -6.31
CA VAL A 89 -19.22 -1.57 -6.80
C VAL A 89 -19.27 -2.80 -5.91
N PHE A 90 -20.42 -3.07 -5.29
CA PHE A 90 -20.65 -4.24 -4.44
C PHE A 90 -21.47 -5.34 -5.14
N PRO A 91 -21.32 -6.64 -4.75
CA PRO A 91 -20.31 -7.12 -3.81
C PRO A 91 -18.90 -7.06 -4.41
N ARG A 92 -17.89 -6.84 -3.54
CA ARG A 92 -16.49 -6.77 -3.91
C ARG A 92 -15.69 -7.81 -3.13
N ILE A 93 -14.85 -8.61 -3.80
CA ILE A 93 -13.84 -9.42 -3.13
C ILE A 93 -12.64 -8.52 -2.87
N GLN A 94 -12.31 -8.29 -1.60
CA GLN A 94 -11.14 -7.50 -1.20
C GLN A 94 -9.84 -8.33 -1.25
N GLY A 95 -8.74 -7.77 -0.76
CA GLY A 95 -7.42 -8.40 -0.71
C GLY A 95 -6.48 -7.79 -1.75
N ALA A 96 -5.72 -6.79 -1.33
CA ALA A 96 -4.75 -6.09 -2.16
C ALA A 96 -3.51 -6.93 -2.47
N ASP A 97 -3.17 -7.89 -1.61
CA ASP A 97 -2.02 -8.77 -1.78
C ASP A 97 -2.43 -10.12 -2.38
N VAL A 98 -1.69 -10.57 -3.39
CA VAL A 98 -1.89 -11.89 -4.00
C VAL A 98 -0.55 -12.55 -4.29
N SER A 99 -0.31 -13.71 -3.66
CA SER A 99 0.68 -14.72 -4.06
C SER A 99 -0.06 -15.98 -4.51
N GLY A 100 0.38 -16.60 -5.60
CA GLY A 100 -0.28 -17.80 -6.11
C GLY A 100 0.35 -18.36 -7.37
N HIS A 101 -0.39 -19.25 -8.02
CA HIS A 101 0.06 -19.91 -9.25
C HIS A 101 -0.95 -19.67 -10.38
N ILE A 102 -0.46 -19.40 -11.58
CA ILE A 102 -1.28 -19.30 -12.78
C ILE A 102 -1.85 -20.70 -13.11
N VAL A 103 -3.17 -20.80 -13.22
CA VAL A 103 -3.86 -22.08 -13.51
C VAL A 103 -4.63 -22.08 -14.82
N ALA A 104 -4.88 -20.91 -15.40
CA ALA A 104 -5.42 -20.74 -16.74
C ALA A 104 -5.00 -19.37 -17.30
N VAL A 105 -5.02 -19.27 -18.62
CA VAL A 105 -4.62 -18.05 -19.35
C VAL A 105 -5.65 -17.70 -20.42
N GLY A 106 -5.77 -16.41 -20.72
CA GLY A 106 -6.56 -15.91 -21.83
C GLY A 106 -5.91 -16.22 -23.19
N LYS A 107 -6.68 -16.07 -24.26
CA LYS A 107 -6.28 -16.50 -25.63
C LYS A 107 -5.00 -15.82 -26.16
N ASN A 108 -4.65 -14.65 -25.66
CA ASN A 108 -3.47 -13.88 -26.09
C ASN A 108 -2.29 -14.00 -25.14
N VAL A 109 -2.41 -14.84 -24.11
CA VAL A 109 -1.34 -15.08 -23.14
C VAL A 109 -0.65 -16.39 -23.48
N ASP A 110 0.69 -16.40 -23.39
CA ASP A 110 1.49 -17.60 -23.59
C ASP A 110 1.04 -18.71 -22.63
N PRO A 111 0.60 -19.87 -23.14
CA PRO A 111 0.16 -20.99 -22.31
C PRO A 111 1.27 -21.61 -21.46
N THR A 112 2.54 -21.36 -21.76
CA THR A 112 3.69 -21.83 -20.94
C THR A 112 3.71 -21.18 -19.56
N ARG A 113 3.00 -20.07 -19.36
CA ARG A 113 2.84 -19.42 -18.06
C ARG A 113 2.01 -20.23 -17.06
N ILE A 114 1.24 -21.25 -17.52
CA ILE A 114 0.48 -22.12 -16.62
C ILE A 114 1.46 -22.87 -15.70
N GLY A 115 1.26 -22.74 -14.39
CA GLY A 115 2.13 -23.29 -13.36
C GLY A 115 3.12 -22.29 -12.79
N GLU A 116 3.33 -21.12 -13.41
CA GLU A 116 4.19 -20.08 -12.86
C GLU A 116 3.71 -19.67 -11.46
N ARG A 117 4.65 -19.58 -10.51
CA ARG A 117 4.45 -18.93 -9.22
C ARG A 117 4.60 -17.44 -9.40
N ILE A 118 3.64 -16.66 -8.91
CA ILE A 118 3.58 -15.23 -9.17
C ILE A 118 3.25 -14.40 -7.92
N LEU A 119 3.64 -13.14 -7.98
CA LEU A 119 3.06 -12.04 -7.22
C LEU A 119 2.25 -11.14 -8.16
N ALA A 120 1.03 -10.79 -7.77
CA ALA A 120 0.23 -9.84 -8.53
C ALA A 120 0.51 -8.40 -8.08
N ARG A 121 0.75 -7.49 -9.02
CA ARG A 121 0.90 -6.07 -8.71
C ARG A 121 -0.45 -5.48 -8.28
N THR A 122 -0.48 -4.91 -7.08
CA THR A 122 -1.70 -4.40 -6.45
C THR A 122 -2.24 -3.17 -7.16
N MET A 123 -1.35 -2.19 -7.43
CA MET A 123 -1.69 -0.90 -8.01
C MET A 123 -1.41 -0.92 -9.50
N MET A 124 -2.45 -0.95 -10.30
CA MET A 124 -2.42 -0.97 -11.76
C MET A 124 -2.90 0.37 -12.33
N GLN A 125 -2.69 0.59 -13.61
CA GLN A 125 -3.32 1.70 -14.33
C GLN A 125 -4.76 1.34 -14.69
N ASP A 126 -5.68 2.31 -14.55
CA ASP A 126 -7.05 2.13 -15.04
C ASP A 126 -7.04 1.83 -16.55
N PRO A 127 -7.57 0.68 -16.98
CA PRO A 127 -7.58 0.30 -18.39
C PRO A 127 -8.44 1.19 -19.28
N LYS A 128 -9.30 2.02 -18.69
CA LYS A 128 -10.18 2.96 -19.39
C LYS A 128 -9.59 4.36 -19.51
N ASN A 129 -8.42 4.60 -18.89
CA ASN A 129 -7.82 5.93 -18.84
C ASN A 129 -6.38 5.89 -19.39
N SER A 130 -6.07 6.84 -20.29
CA SER A 130 -4.72 6.98 -20.84
C SER A 130 -3.74 7.72 -19.91
N VAL A 131 -4.26 8.44 -18.92
CA VAL A 131 -3.43 9.15 -17.93
C VAL A 131 -2.92 8.17 -16.89
N PRO A 132 -1.60 8.02 -16.70
CA PRO A 132 -1.03 6.99 -15.83
C PRO A 132 -1.48 7.06 -14.37
N PHE A 133 -1.80 8.25 -13.87
CA PHE A 133 -2.16 8.50 -12.47
C PHE A 133 -3.57 8.04 -12.08
N TYR A 134 -4.40 7.59 -13.03
CA TYR A 134 -5.66 6.94 -12.71
C TYR A 134 -5.41 5.47 -12.39
N CYS A 135 -5.61 5.13 -11.12
CA CYS A 135 -5.29 3.83 -10.57
C CYS A 135 -6.45 2.85 -10.67
N TRP A 136 -6.11 1.56 -10.77
CA TRP A 136 -7.01 0.42 -10.72
C TRP A 136 -6.44 -0.58 -9.72
N THR A 137 -7.05 -0.67 -8.54
CA THR A 137 -6.45 -1.37 -7.39
C THR A 137 -7.16 -2.70 -7.12
N MET A 138 -6.39 -3.77 -6.95
CA MET A 138 -6.92 -5.05 -6.50
C MET A 138 -7.57 -4.92 -5.12
N GLY A 139 -8.76 -5.50 -4.98
CA GLY A 139 -9.55 -5.44 -3.75
C GLY A 139 -10.37 -4.16 -3.58
N SER A 140 -10.30 -3.23 -4.54
CA SER A 140 -11.07 -1.99 -4.59
C SER A 140 -11.80 -1.88 -5.92
N GLU A 141 -11.19 -1.35 -6.98
CA GLU A 141 -11.80 -1.20 -8.31
C GLU A 141 -12.03 -2.55 -9.01
N CYS A 142 -11.26 -3.59 -8.68
CA CYS A 142 -11.47 -4.96 -9.14
C CYS A 142 -11.38 -5.95 -7.98
N ASP A 143 -11.81 -7.20 -8.21
CA ASP A 143 -11.73 -8.26 -7.22
C ASP A 143 -10.28 -8.61 -6.89
N GLY A 144 -10.01 -8.88 -5.62
CA GLY A 144 -8.70 -9.15 -5.04
C GLY A 144 -8.53 -10.58 -4.53
N GLY A 145 -7.59 -10.73 -3.58
CA GLY A 145 -7.05 -12.01 -3.13
C GLY A 145 -7.81 -12.72 -2.02
N PHE A 146 -8.88 -12.15 -1.44
CA PHE A 146 -9.64 -12.85 -0.38
C PHE A 146 -10.61 -13.90 -0.96
N ALA A 147 -10.07 -14.72 -1.85
CA ALA A 147 -10.75 -15.82 -2.56
C ALA A 147 -9.77 -16.93 -2.93
N GLN A 148 -10.28 -18.10 -3.26
CA GLN A 148 -9.43 -19.20 -3.74
C GLN A 148 -8.83 -18.93 -5.14
N TYR A 149 -9.52 -18.12 -5.95
CA TYR A 149 -9.06 -17.74 -7.28
C TYR A 149 -9.32 -16.24 -7.50
N CYS A 150 -8.38 -15.58 -8.18
CA CYS A 150 -8.56 -14.23 -8.70
C CYS A 150 -7.99 -14.15 -10.12
N LYS A 151 -8.22 -13.05 -10.82
CA LYS A 151 -7.66 -12.83 -12.15
C LYS A 151 -7.05 -11.43 -12.24
N THR A 152 -6.03 -11.29 -13.07
CA THR A 152 -5.44 -10.00 -13.41
C THR A 152 -4.87 -10.06 -14.83
N LYS A 153 -4.49 -8.90 -15.39
CA LYS A 153 -3.76 -8.88 -16.65
C LYS A 153 -2.47 -9.69 -16.53
N SER A 154 -2.14 -10.46 -17.56
CA SER A 154 -0.91 -11.23 -17.63
C SER A 154 0.34 -10.37 -17.34
N SER A 155 0.32 -9.13 -17.80
CA SER A 155 1.40 -8.15 -17.59
C SER A 155 1.54 -7.66 -16.15
N GLU A 156 0.56 -7.92 -15.28
CA GLU A 156 0.54 -7.53 -13.87
C GLU A 156 0.78 -8.71 -12.93
N ALA A 157 0.91 -9.92 -13.47
CA ALA A 157 1.30 -11.13 -12.77
C ALA A 157 2.80 -11.39 -13.00
N PHE A 158 3.61 -11.12 -12.00
CA PHE A 158 5.07 -11.23 -12.06
C PHE A 158 5.51 -12.59 -11.57
N ALA A 159 6.19 -13.35 -12.43
CA ALA A 159 6.82 -14.60 -12.03
C ALA A 159 7.86 -14.34 -10.93
N ILE A 160 7.96 -15.26 -9.97
CA ILE A 160 8.89 -15.16 -8.84
C ILE A 160 9.55 -16.50 -8.58
N ASN A 161 10.88 -16.53 -8.60
CA ASN A 161 11.70 -17.68 -8.24
C ASN A 161 12.42 -17.39 -6.92
N SER A 162 11.80 -17.74 -5.80
CA SER A 162 12.32 -17.44 -4.47
C SER A 162 12.11 -18.62 -3.53
N ALA A 163 13.04 -18.76 -2.57
CA ALA A 163 12.94 -19.73 -1.48
C ALA A 163 11.91 -19.31 -0.40
N TRP A 164 11.39 -18.10 -0.44
CA TRP A 164 10.39 -17.62 0.51
C TRP A 164 9.08 -18.39 0.35
N SER A 165 8.39 -18.60 1.45
CA SER A 165 7.05 -19.18 1.44
C SER A 165 6.03 -18.25 0.78
N ASP A 166 4.89 -18.80 0.34
CA ASP A 166 3.81 -17.99 -0.24
C ASP A 166 3.25 -16.96 0.75
N ILE A 167 3.29 -17.28 2.06
CA ILE A 167 2.84 -16.36 3.12
C ILE A 167 3.79 -15.15 3.23
N GLU A 168 5.10 -15.38 3.18
CA GLU A 168 6.09 -14.30 3.17
C GLU A 168 5.96 -13.46 1.90
N LEU A 169 5.84 -14.10 0.75
CA LEU A 169 5.66 -13.43 -0.53
C LEU A 169 4.37 -12.61 -0.59
N ALA A 170 3.28 -13.07 0.01
CA ALA A 170 2.01 -12.32 0.07
C ALA A 170 2.09 -11.05 0.93
N SER A 171 3.15 -10.81 1.69
CA SER A 171 3.36 -9.57 2.43
C SER A 171 3.96 -8.44 1.57
N ILE A 172 4.36 -8.74 0.33
CA ILE A 172 5.16 -7.85 -0.52
C ILE A 172 4.30 -6.91 -1.39
N PRO A 173 3.27 -7.38 -2.13
CA PRO A 173 2.69 -6.61 -3.23
C PRO A 173 2.19 -5.23 -2.84
N CYS A 174 1.44 -5.09 -1.75
CA CYS A 174 0.89 -3.80 -1.32
C CYS A 174 1.92 -2.98 -0.52
N ALA A 175 2.44 -3.53 0.57
CA ALA A 175 3.25 -2.77 1.51
C ALA A 175 4.60 -2.36 0.95
N TYR A 176 5.34 -3.30 0.36
CA TYR A 176 6.68 -3.01 -0.17
C TYR A 176 6.63 -2.20 -1.46
N SER A 177 5.62 -2.42 -2.33
CA SER A 177 5.51 -1.61 -3.53
C SER A 177 5.15 -0.15 -3.21
N THR A 178 4.32 0.08 -2.20
CA THR A 178 4.04 1.43 -1.71
C THR A 178 5.31 2.09 -1.17
N ALA A 179 6.08 1.38 -0.33
CA ALA A 179 7.33 1.89 0.20
C ALA A 179 8.35 2.19 -0.91
N GLU A 180 8.58 1.25 -1.83
CA GLU A 180 9.51 1.43 -2.97
C GLU A 180 9.11 2.62 -3.84
N ASN A 181 7.80 2.78 -4.13
CA ASN A 181 7.29 3.91 -4.87
C ASN A 181 7.54 5.25 -4.15
N MET A 182 7.32 5.31 -2.84
CA MET A 182 7.62 6.52 -2.04
C MET A 182 9.09 6.90 -2.15
N LEU A 183 9.99 5.93 -1.96
CA LEU A 183 11.43 6.15 -2.00
C LEU A 183 11.92 6.57 -3.39
N ASN A 184 11.34 5.99 -4.45
CA ASN A 184 11.64 6.37 -5.84
C ASN A 184 11.13 7.79 -6.18
N ARG A 185 9.93 8.17 -5.70
CA ARG A 185 9.38 9.51 -5.97
C ARG A 185 10.20 10.64 -5.38
N VAL A 186 10.85 10.40 -4.25
CA VAL A 186 11.75 11.38 -3.63
C VAL A 186 13.19 11.20 -4.11
N ASP A 187 13.45 10.31 -5.06
CA ASP A 187 14.79 9.98 -5.55
C ASP A 187 15.77 9.75 -4.37
N LEU A 188 15.38 8.86 -3.45
CA LEU A 188 16.10 8.62 -2.20
C LEU A 188 17.43 7.92 -2.50
N GLY A 189 18.52 8.66 -2.27
CA GLY A 189 19.90 8.13 -2.27
C GLY A 189 20.36 7.72 -0.86
N ALA A 190 21.67 7.72 -0.65
CA ALA A 190 22.29 7.45 0.67
C ALA A 190 22.22 8.70 1.56
N GLU A 191 21.04 9.03 2.07
CA GLU A 191 20.71 10.27 2.79
C GLU A 191 20.21 10.01 4.20
N ARG A 192 19.98 11.08 4.96
CA ARG A 192 19.30 11.03 6.27
C ARG A 192 17.79 11.05 6.03
N VAL A 193 17.11 10.02 6.48
CA VAL A 193 15.66 9.91 6.29
C VAL A 193 14.94 9.66 7.62
N LEU A 194 13.86 10.42 7.88
CA LEU A 194 12.89 10.09 8.92
C LEU A 194 11.73 9.31 8.30
N ILE A 195 11.37 8.18 8.92
CA ILE A 195 10.20 7.39 8.55
C ILE A 195 9.21 7.40 9.71
N THR A 196 8.00 7.93 9.50
CA THR A 196 6.91 7.87 10.48
C THR A 196 6.10 6.59 10.33
N GLY A 197 5.40 6.17 11.37
CA GLY A 197 4.63 4.92 11.33
C GLY A 197 5.49 3.69 11.01
N ALA A 198 6.77 3.73 11.35
CA ALA A 198 7.82 2.81 10.91
C ALA A 198 7.61 1.34 11.29
N SER A 199 6.69 1.02 12.21
CA SER A 199 6.37 -0.35 12.60
C SER A 199 5.17 -0.96 11.86
N GLY A 200 4.48 -0.20 11.01
CA GLY A 200 3.44 -0.71 10.13
C GLY A 200 4.03 -1.42 8.90
N GLY A 201 3.19 -2.11 8.12
CA GLY A 201 3.64 -2.84 6.93
C GLY A 201 4.49 -1.98 5.98
N VAL A 202 3.95 -0.86 5.51
CA VAL A 202 4.65 0.07 4.61
C VAL A 202 5.86 0.72 5.31
N GLY A 203 5.72 1.11 6.59
CA GLY A 203 6.80 1.75 7.34
C GLY A 203 8.01 0.83 7.54
N LEU A 204 7.78 -0.44 7.90
CA LEU A 204 8.85 -1.42 8.07
C LEU A 204 9.53 -1.75 6.73
N ALA A 205 8.75 -1.88 5.66
CA ALA A 205 9.26 -2.01 4.30
C ALA A 205 10.14 -0.81 3.91
N ALA A 206 9.69 0.41 4.19
CA ALA A 206 10.45 1.63 3.93
C ALA A 206 11.78 1.67 4.70
N VAL A 207 11.80 1.22 5.97
CA VAL A 207 13.05 1.10 6.76
C VAL A 207 14.03 0.15 6.07
N GLN A 208 13.58 -1.04 5.68
CA GLN A 208 14.45 -2.03 5.02
C GLN A 208 14.96 -1.54 3.66
N LEU A 209 14.09 -0.98 2.84
CA LEU A 209 14.44 -0.49 1.51
C LEU A 209 15.33 0.76 1.56
N ALA A 210 15.12 1.67 2.52
CA ALA A 210 16.01 2.82 2.77
C ALA A 210 17.40 2.35 3.27
N LYS A 211 17.43 1.37 4.18
CA LYS A 211 18.69 0.74 4.62
C LYS A 211 19.44 0.12 3.45
N ARG A 212 18.74 -0.57 2.56
CA ARG A 212 19.32 -1.15 1.34
C ARG A 212 19.93 -0.08 0.43
N ARG A 213 19.38 1.13 0.39
CA ARG A 213 19.92 2.29 -0.33
C ARG A 213 21.11 2.97 0.37
N GLY A 214 21.51 2.50 1.55
CA GLY A 214 22.61 3.08 2.33
C GLY A 214 22.22 4.29 3.18
N CYS A 215 20.92 4.53 3.40
CA CYS A 215 20.44 5.67 4.19
C CYS A 215 20.79 5.54 5.67
N GLN A 216 20.93 6.70 6.33
CA GLN A 216 20.83 6.82 7.77
C GLN A 216 19.35 6.93 8.16
N VAL A 217 18.77 5.82 8.59
CA VAL A 217 17.32 5.71 8.85
C VAL A 217 17.00 6.07 10.28
N ILE A 218 16.24 7.14 10.49
CA ILE A 218 15.60 7.49 11.75
C ILE A 218 14.15 7.02 11.68
N ALA A 219 13.68 6.27 12.67
CA ALA A 219 12.33 5.70 12.66
C ALA A 219 11.50 6.23 13.83
N GLN A 220 10.32 6.79 13.53
CA GLN A 220 9.37 7.21 14.55
C GLN A 220 8.36 6.10 14.82
N VAL A 221 8.34 5.58 16.07
CA VAL A 221 7.63 4.34 16.40
C VAL A 221 7.28 4.25 17.90
N ALA A 222 6.30 3.42 18.26
CA ALA A 222 6.02 3.11 19.66
C ALA A 222 7.17 2.34 20.30
N ALA A 223 7.47 2.59 21.58
CA ALA A 223 8.57 1.97 22.33
C ALA A 223 8.55 0.43 22.28
N SER A 224 7.35 -0.19 22.34
CA SER A 224 7.19 -1.65 22.27
C SER A 224 7.58 -2.28 20.92
N LYS A 225 7.74 -1.48 19.88
CA LYS A 225 8.11 -1.93 18.52
C LYS A 225 9.54 -1.54 18.13
N ALA A 226 10.25 -0.78 18.98
CA ALA A 226 11.57 -0.23 18.68
C ALA A 226 12.59 -1.31 18.28
N ASN A 227 12.68 -2.41 19.02
CA ASN A 227 13.65 -3.48 18.73
C ASN A 227 13.43 -4.12 17.36
N ALA A 228 12.19 -4.35 16.96
CA ALA A 228 11.88 -4.91 15.64
C ALA A 228 12.27 -3.96 14.49
N VAL A 229 12.06 -2.66 14.69
CA VAL A 229 12.39 -1.64 13.69
C VAL A 229 13.90 -1.41 13.61
N MET A 230 14.61 -1.46 14.74
CA MET A 230 16.09 -1.46 14.77
C MET A 230 16.66 -2.69 14.03
N ALA A 231 16.11 -3.87 14.28
CA ALA A 231 16.53 -5.10 13.61
C ALA A 231 16.28 -5.04 12.08
N ALA A 232 15.23 -4.32 11.65
CA ALA A 232 14.93 -4.09 10.25
C ALA A 232 15.90 -3.12 9.56
N GLY A 233 16.70 -2.35 10.32
CA GLY A 233 17.76 -1.51 9.75
C GLY A 233 17.70 -0.03 10.12
N ALA A 234 16.80 0.39 11.00
CA ALA A 234 16.85 1.75 11.55
C ALA A 234 18.15 1.95 12.34
N SER A 235 18.75 3.14 12.22
CA SER A 235 19.95 3.53 12.96
C SER A 235 19.62 4.30 14.23
N ARG A 236 18.43 4.88 14.32
CA ARG A 236 17.93 5.63 15.48
C ARG A 236 16.42 5.53 15.59
N ILE A 237 15.92 5.44 16.82
CA ILE A 237 14.49 5.50 17.14
C ILE A 237 14.16 6.81 17.82
N ILE A 238 13.01 7.41 17.46
CA ILE A 238 12.32 8.42 18.26
C ILE A 238 10.92 7.90 18.60
N HIS A 239 10.39 8.27 19.76
CA HIS A 239 9.09 7.79 20.18
C HIS A 239 7.98 8.46 19.37
N ARG A 240 6.90 7.72 19.06
CA ARG A 240 5.81 8.21 18.19
C ARG A 240 5.11 9.48 18.69
N ASN A 241 5.18 9.76 19.99
CA ASN A 241 4.54 10.92 20.62
C ASN A 241 5.53 12.09 20.84
N ASP A 242 6.82 11.89 20.54
CA ASP A 242 7.82 12.94 20.67
C ASP A 242 7.70 13.91 19.49
N ASN A 243 8.01 15.18 19.75
CA ASN A 243 8.19 16.16 18.69
C ASN A 243 9.55 15.92 18.02
N PRO A 244 9.60 15.57 16.73
CA PRO A 244 10.86 15.31 16.05
C PRO A 244 11.83 16.50 16.07
N ALA A 245 11.33 17.73 16.01
CA ALA A 245 12.17 18.94 16.03
C ALA A 245 12.88 19.16 17.37
N GLU A 246 12.24 18.78 18.49
CA GLU A 246 12.86 18.87 19.82
C GLU A 246 13.96 17.82 20.03
N ILE A 247 13.80 16.62 19.43
CA ILE A 247 14.72 15.49 19.59
C ILE A 247 15.88 15.53 18.60
N LEU A 248 15.64 15.96 17.37
CA LEU A 248 16.59 15.93 16.25
C LEU A 248 17.21 17.31 15.98
N GLY A 249 16.49 18.39 16.32
CA GLY A 249 16.78 19.73 15.87
C GLY A 249 16.15 20.04 14.51
N ILE A 250 16.21 21.31 14.11
CA ILE A 250 15.79 21.77 12.77
C ILE A 250 16.83 21.34 11.72
N ASP A 251 16.39 21.17 10.46
CA ASP A 251 17.24 20.79 9.31
C ASP A 251 18.02 19.46 9.53
N ALA A 252 17.45 18.54 10.31
CA ALA A 252 18.12 17.33 10.77
C ALA A 252 18.13 16.19 9.75
N VAL A 253 17.17 16.18 8.81
CA VAL A 253 17.01 15.12 7.79
C VAL A 253 16.86 15.71 6.39
N ASP A 254 17.23 14.95 5.39
CA ASP A 254 17.13 15.35 3.98
C ASP A 254 15.76 14.95 3.40
N VAL A 255 15.17 13.85 3.92
CA VAL A 255 13.90 13.31 3.46
C VAL A 255 13.02 12.90 4.64
N VAL A 256 11.71 13.14 4.52
CA VAL A 256 10.68 12.55 5.38
C VAL A 256 9.77 11.64 4.56
N VAL A 257 9.62 10.39 5.00
CA VAL A 257 8.67 9.40 4.50
C VAL A 257 7.56 9.29 5.53
N ASP A 258 6.38 9.82 5.21
CA ASP A 258 5.28 9.95 6.18
C ASP A 258 4.09 9.05 5.83
N LEU A 259 3.63 8.30 6.84
CA LEU A 259 2.48 7.42 6.77
C LEU A 259 1.41 7.79 7.80
N VAL A 260 1.65 8.85 8.57
CA VAL A 260 0.87 9.21 9.75
C VAL A 260 0.04 10.48 9.52
N ALA A 261 0.64 11.53 8.97
CA ALA A 261 0.03 12.85 8.81
C ALA A 261 -0.58 13.40 10.12
N GLY A 262 -1.76 14.00 10.07
CA GLY A 262 -2.51 14.47 11.23
C GLY A 262 -1.90 15.69 11.94
N PRO A 263 -2.27 15.96 13.21
CA PRO A 263 -1.93 17.20 13.89
C PRO A 263 -0.43 17.48 14.11
N SER A 264 0.40 16.44 14.17
CA SER A 264 1.87 16.62 14.34
C SER A 264 2.63 16.86 13.03
N TRP A 265 1.94 16.89 11.90
CA TRP A 265 2.53 17.04 10.58
C TRP A 265 3.39 18.31 10.40
N PRO A 266 3.04 19.51 10.92
CA PRO A 266 3.87 20.70 10.79
C PRO A 266 5.30 20.49 11.31
N ASN A 267 5.46 19.77 12.43
CA ASN A 267 6.76 19.50 13.04
C ASN A 267 7.69 18.66 12.13
N LEU A 268 7.13 17.93 11.17
CA LEU A 268 7.91 17.17 10.20
C LEU A 268 8.61 18.08 9.18
N LEU A 269 7.99 19.22 8.83
CA LEU A 269 8.60 20.17 7.89
C LEU A 269 9.76 20.96 8.53
N ASP A 270 9.72 21.17 9.85
CA ASP A 270 10.78 21.87 10.57
C ASP A 270 12.11 21.12 10.55
N ILE A 271 12.04 19.78 10.59
CA ILE A 271 13.26 18.95 10.61
C ILE A 271 13.85 18.66 9.22
N ILE A 272 13.11 18.94 8.15
CA ILE A 272 13.62 18.75 6.79
C ILE A 272 14.62 19.84 6.48
N ALA A 273 15.81 19.48 6.00
CA ALA A 273 16.83 20.43 5.55
C ALA A 273 16.36 21.24 4.33
N ARG A 274 16.98 22.41 4.11
CA ARG A 274 16.68 23.24 2.94
C ARG A 274 16.92 22.45 1.65
N GLY A 275 16.00 22.57 0.69
CA GLY A 275 15.99 21.77 -0.54
C GLY A 275 15.57 20.32 -0.33
N GLY A 276 15.16 19.94 0.90
CA GLY A 276 14.76 18.59 1.22
C GLY A 276 13.36 18.21 0.73
N ARG A 277 12.97 16.95 0.96
CA ARG A 277 11.78 16.35 0.33
C ARG A 277 10.91 15.65 1.37
N TYR A 278 9.63 15.74 1.15
CA TYR A 278 8.60 15.03 1.91
C TYR A 278 7.76 14.15 0.97
N VAL A 279 7.47 12.94 1.38
CA VAL A 279 6.55 12.07 0.64
C VAL A 279 5.56 11.38 1.58
N THR A 280 4.30 11.30 1.14
CA THR A 280 3.25 10.59 1.86
C THR A 280 2.48 9.62 0.96
N ALA A 281 2.06 8.49 1.56
CA ALA A 281 1.14 7.50 0.98
C ALA A 281 0.09 7.03 2.01
N GLY A 282 -0.02 7.70 3.15
CA GLY A 282 -0.97 7.35 4.20
C GLY A 282 -1.20 8.50 5.17
N ALA A 283 -2.32 8.45 5.90
CA ALA A 283 -2.71 9.49 6.84
C ALA A 283 -3.44 8.87 8.06
N ILE A 284 -2.74 7.97 8.76
CA ILE A 284 -3.33 7.18 9.85
C ILE A 284 -3.90 8.07 10.96
N ALA A 285 -3.26 9.21 11.26
CA ALA A 285 -3.70 10.16 12.29
C ALA A 285 -4.67 11.24 11.77
N GLY A 286 -5.16 11.09 10.55
CA GLY A 286 -6.11 11.99 9.91
C GLY A 286 -5.55 12.66 8.65
N PRO A 287 -6.42 12.93 7.66
CA PRO A 287 -6.00 13.41 6.34
C PRO A 287 -5.83 14.94 6.26
N ILE A 288 -6.27 15.69 7.28
CA ILE A 288 -6.24 17.15 7.28
C ILE A 288 -5.04 17.63 8.08
N VAL A 289 -4.23 18.49 7.47
CA VAL A 289 -2.99 19.04 8.05
C VAL A 289 -2.91 20.54 7.82
N GLU A 290 -2.24 21.26 8.72
CA GLU A 290 -1.94 22.69 8.57
C GLU A 290 -0.58 22.88 7.89
N LEU A 291 -0.50 23.83 6.95
CA LEU A 291 0.73 24.18 6.25
C LEU A 291 1.04 25.68 6.42
N ASP A 292 2.15 26.00 7.10
CA ASP A 292 2.76 27.31 6.95
C ASP A 292 3.53 27.38 5.62
N VAL A 293 2.94 28.07 4.66
CA VAL A 293 3.49 28.20 3.30
C VAL A 293 4.88 28.84 3.31
N ARG A 294 5.20 29.66 4.32
CA ARG A 294 6.55 30.24 4.47
C ARG A 294 7.60 29.17 4.72
N THR A 295 7.30 28.17 5.54
CA THR A 295 8.19 27.02 5.74
C THR A 295 8.47 26.31 4.42
N LEU A 296 7.45 26.11 3.59
CA LEU A 296 7.58 25.48 2.29
C LEU A 296 8.54 26.25 1.36
N TYR A 297 8.27 27.56 1.10
CA TYR A 297 9.04 28.29 0.09
C TYR A 297 10.38 28.83 0.62
N LEU A 298 10.49 29.17 1.92
CA LEU A 298 11.76 29.66 2.49
C LEU A 298 12.80 28.55 2.67
N LYS A 299 12.38 27.31 2.70
CA LYS A 299 13.27 26.14 2.76
C LYS A 299 13.38 25.42 1.41
N ASP A 300 12.71 25.90 0.35
CA ASP A 300 12.67 25.26 -0.98
C ASP A 300 12.29 23.77 -0.90
N LEU A 301 11.25 23.43 -0.09
CA LEU A 301 10.84 22.05 0.12
C LEU A 301 10.05 21.52 -1.05
N THR A 302 10.21 20.22 -1.35
CA THR A 302 9.36 19.47 -2.28
C THR A 302 8.43 18.55 -1.52
N LEU A 303 7.11 18.70 -1.71
CA LEU A 303 6.08 17.85 -1.11
C LEU A 303 5.46 16.94 -2.18
N LEU A 304 5.45 15.63 -1.95
CA LEU A 304 5.03 14.61 -2.92
C LEU A 304 3.96 13.68 -2.34
N GLY A 305 2.92 13.40 -3.12
CA GLY A 305 2.00 12.29 -2.90
C GLY A 305 2.45 11.04 -3.67
N ALA A 306 2.17 9.86 -3.12
CA ALA A 306 2.57 8.60 -3.71
C ALA A 306 1.43 7.58 -3.71
N THR A 307 0.73 7.45 -4.84
CA THR A 307 -0.31 6.44 -5.07
C THR A 307 0.01 5.59 -6.29
N TYR A 308 0.01 6.19 -7.50
CA TYR A 308 0.37 5.47 -8.71
C TYR A 308 1.81 4.97 -8.63
N GLN A 309 2.00 3.72 -9.01
CA GLN A 309 3.30 3.04 -8.99
C GLN A 309 3.69 2.66 -10.41
N ASP A 310 4.88 3.09 -10.85
CA ASP A 310 5.44 2.58 -12.09
C ASP A 310 5.70 1.07 -11.98
N LYS A 311 5.52 0.39 -13.11
CA LYS A 311 5.76 -1.06 -13.19
C LYS A 311 7.19 -1.44 -12.78
N ALA A 312 8.16 -0.57 -13.08
CA ALA A 312 9.55 -0.72 -12.69
C ALA A 312 9.73 -0.85 -11.17
N CYS A 313 8.93 -0.14 -10.35
CA CYS A 313 8.97 -0.29 -8.89
C CYS A 313 8.71 -1.74 -8.45
N PHE A 314 7.71 -2.39 -9.06
CA PHE A 314 7.39 -3.77 -8.73
C PHE A 314 8.44 -4.76 -9.27
N GLN A 315 8.97 -4.51 -10.47
CA GLN A 315 10.07 -5.30 -11.05
C GLN A 315 11.33 -5.26 -10.17
N ASN A 316 11.66 -4.08 -9.63
CA ASN A 316 12.76 -3.94 -8.68
C ASN A 316 12.55 -4.83 -7.44
N LEU A 317 11.34 -4.83 -6.86
CA LEU A 317 11.04 -5.68 -5.71
C LEU A 317 11.22 -7.17 -6.01
N ILE A 318 10.75 -7.65 -7.17
CA ILE A 318 10.97 -9.03 -7.60
C ILE A 318 12.48 -9.33 -7.60
N SER A 319 13.29 -8.47 -8.22
CA SER A 319 14.76 -8.64 -8.28
C SER A 319 15.46 -8.59 -6.91
N TYR A 320 14.83 -7.96 -5.89
CA TYR A 320 15.41 -7.92 -4.54
C TYR A 320 15.13 -9.19 -3.74
N ILE A 321 14.10 -9.94 -4.11
CA ILE A 321 13.65 -11.15 -3.43
C ILE A 321 14.30 -12.40 -4.04
N GLU A 322 14.61 -12.40 -5.32
CA GLU A 322 15.34 -13.44 -6.04
C GLU A 322 16.85 -13.40 -5.76
#